data_984e9911172790e980223e11bd324bc0
#
_entry.id   984e9911172790e980223e11bd324bc0
#
_cell.length_a   1.000
_cell.length_b   1.000
_cell.length_c   1.000
_cell.angle_alpha   90.00
_cell.angle_beta   90.00
_cell.angle_gamma   90.00
#
_symmetry.space_group_name_H-M   'P 1'
#
loop_
_entity.id
_entity.type
_entity.pdbx_description
1 polymer ?
#
loop_
_entity_poly.entity_id
_entity_poly.type
_entity_poly.pdbx_seq_one_letter_code
_entity_poly.pdbx_strand_id
1 'polypeptide(L)'
;MKTNMKPASILYPQPVLVIASYDKEGRADAMVAAWGGIYDTNQIGFMLDHRHQTTENIRAASAFTVSMATVGTMAESDYFGCVSEKAAAGKIGHVGFHVVKSEHVEAPVITEYPLTFECKVSKVTQVGEDFHFVGEIVNILADDSILTEGKIDPMKLAPITFDAVHGKYLPLGEAVGKAWGEGRIFMK
;
A
#
# COMPACT_ATOMS: atom_id res chain seq x y z
N MET A 1 10.10 -23.06 25.15
CA MET A 1 9.65 -24.21 24.31
C MET A 1 9.11 -23.64 23.00
N LYS A 2 9.39 -24.29 21.85
CA LYS A 2 8.83 -23.88 20.52
C LYS A 2 7.84 -24.95 20.06
N THR A 3 6.74 -24.53 19.46
CA THR A 3 5.71 -25.43 18.89
C THR A 3 5.78 -25.41 17.37
N ASN A 4 5.72 -26.58 16.74
CA ASN A 4 5.64 -26.65 15.28
C ASN A 4 4.25 -26.19 14.81
N MET A 5 4.24 -25.25 13.86
CA MET A 5 3.03 -24.73 13.22
C MET A 5 2.94 -25.21 11.78
N LYS A 6 1.73 -25.27 11.24
CA LYS A 6 1.54 -25.51 9.80
C LYS A 6 2.03 -24.28 9.02
N PRO A 7 2.59 -24.45 7.81
CA PRO A 7 2.94 -23.34 6.93
C PRO A 7 1.73 -22.41 6.71
N ALA A 8 1.92 -21.11 6.89
CA ALA A 8 0.89 -20.09 6.70
C ALA A 8 1.55 -18.73 6.36
N SER A 9 0.79 -17.85 5.71
CA SER A 9 1.25 -16.50 5.35
C SER A 9 1.13 -15.56 6.56
N ILE A 10 2.01 -15.76 7.55
CA ILE A 10 2.03 -15.00 8.80
C ILE A 10 3.33 -14.21 8.87
N LEU A 11 3.24 -12.91 8.69
CA LEU A 11 4.36 -11.98 8.82
C LEU A 11 3.88 -10.68 9.48
N TYR A 12 4.66 -10.15 10.42
CA TYR A 12 4.38 -8.88 11.09
C TYR A 12 5.61 -7.96 11.07
N PRO A 13 5.42 -6.64 10.87
CA PRO A 13 4.20 -5.97 10.45
C PRO A 13 3.90 -6.25 8.98
N GLN A 14 2.63 -6.40 8.62
CA GLN A 14 2.18 -6.57 7.23
C GLN A 14 1.44 -5.30 6.81
N PRO A 15 2.00 -4.47 5.91
CA PRO A 15 1.39 -3.20 5.55
C PRO A 15 0.05 -3.41 4.85
N VAL A 16 -0.83 -2.44 4.99
CA VAL A 16 -2.08 -2.36 4.23
C VAL A 16 -1.89 -1.29 3.17
N LEU A 17 -1.63 -1.72 1.94
CA LEU A 17 -1.34 -0.85 0.81
C LEU A 17 -2.59 -0.67 -0.03
N VAL A 18 -2.94 0.59 -0.33
CA VAL A 18 -4.02 0.92 -1.26
C VAL A 18 -3.40 1.24 -2.60
N ILE A 19 -3.63 0.37 -3.58
CA ILE A 19 -3.10 0.49 -4.94
C ILE A 19 -4.18 1.12 -5.80
N ALA A 20 -3.88 2.24 -6.47
CA ALA A 20 -4.82 2.88 -7.37
C ALA A 20 -4.26 3.02 -8.79
N SER A 21 -5.14 2.89 -9.77
CA SER A 21 -4.80 2.92 -11.21
C SER A 21 -5.98 3.39 -12.04
N TYR A 22 -5.73 3.88 -13.26
CA TYR A 22 -6.79 4.15 -14.24
C TYR A 22 -7.06 2.94 -15.12
N ASP A 23 -8.32 2.73 -15.46
CA ASP A 23 -8.70 1.83 -16.52
C ASP A 23 -8.51 2.49 -17.91
N LYS A 24 -8.84 1.75 -18.99
CA LYS A 24 -8.71 2.23 -20.38
C LYS A 24 -9.62 3.41 -20.70
N GLU A 25 -10.69 3.58 -19.95
CA GLU A 25 -11.66 4.67 -20.09
C GLU A 25 -11.32 5.88 -19.18
N GLY A 26 -10.20 5.81 -18.44
CA GLY A 26 -9.76 6.86 -17.52
C GLY A 26 -10.51 6.88 -16.19
N ARG A 27 -11.23 5.81 -15.84
CA ARG A 27 -11.90 5.69 -14.54
C ARG A 27 -10.90 5.19 -13.50
N ALA A 28 -10.91 5.81 -12.33
CA ALA A 28 -10.05 5.41 -11.22
C ALA A 28 -10.59 4.16 -10.53
N ASP A 29 -9.70 3.20 -10.29
CA ASP A 29 -9.94 2.03 -9.45
C ASP A 29 -8.92 1.99 -8.32
N ALA A 30 -9.30 1.46 -7.17
CA ALA A 30 -8.44 1.22 -6.02
C ALA A 30 -8.69 -0.15 -5.42
N MET A 31 -7.64 -0.81 -4.96
CA MET A 31 -7.73 -2.08 -4.23
C MET A 31 -6.74 -2.10 -3.06
N VAL A 32 -6.97 -3.00 -2.11
CA VAL A 32 -6.02 -3.25 -1.02
C VAL A 32 -5.12 -4.44 -1.35
N ALA A 33 -3.82 -4.25 -1.15
CA ALA A 33 -2.81 -5.29 -1.20
C ALA A 33 -2.05 -5.34 0.13
N ALA A 34 -1.97 -6.54 0.72
CA ALA A 34 -1.21 -6.77 1.94
C ALA A 34 0.14 -7.47 1.67
N TRP A 35 0.31 -8.08 0.49
CA TRP A 35 1.53 -8.80 0.11
C TRP A 35 2.44 -7.90 -0.72
N GLY A 36 3.05 -6.91 -0.05
CA GLY A 36 3.92 -5.93 -0.67
C GLY A 36 4.77 -5.19 0.35
N GLY A 37 5.67 -4.38 -0.16
CA GLY A 37 6.57 -3.55 0.64
C GLY A 37 7.69 -2.94 -0.19
N ILE A 38 8.65 -2.32 0.47
CA ILE A 38 9.86 -1.82 -0.19
C ILE A 38 10.60 -3.00 -0.83
N TYR A 39 10.89 -2.86 -2.12
CA TYR A 39 11.59 -3.86 -2.91
C TYR A 39 13.09 -3.55 -3.02
N ASP A 40 13.43 -2.27 -3.22
CA ASP A 40 14.80 -1.74 -3.25
C ASP A 40 14.76 -0.25 -2.84
N THR A 41 15.87 0.46 -2.91
CA THR A 41 16.09 1.82 -2.39
C THR A 41 14.96 2.82 -2.74
N ASN A 42 14.47 2.80 -3.98
CA ASN A 42 13.38 3.63 -4.45
C ASN A 42 12.30 2.81 -5.18
N GLN A 43 12.14 1.55 -4.80
CA GLN A 43 11.19 0.66 -5.44
C GLN A 43 10.26 0.02 -4.43
N ILE A 44 9.00 -0.13 -4.82
CA ILE A 44 7.96 -0.85 -4.09
C ILE A 44 7.49 -2.04 -4.92
N GLY A 45 7.29 -3.20 -4.28
CA GLY A 45 6.82 -4.40 -4.95
C GLY A 45 5.62 -5.01 -4.25
N PHE A 46 4.73 -5.65 -5.00
CA PHE A 46 3.57 -6.36 -4.48
C PHE A 46 3.05 -7.43 -5.45
N MET A 47 2.32 -8.40 -4.88
CA MET A 47 1.63 -9.45 -5.66
C MET A 47 0.17 -9.11 -5.83
N LEU A 48 -0.36 -9.27 -7.04
CA LEU A 48 -1.79 -9.15 -7.35
C LEU A 48 -2.30 -10.39 -8.10
N ASP A 49 -3.50 -10.81 -7.75
CA ASP A 49 -4.26 -11.85 -8.46
C ASP A 49 -4.60 -11.34 -9.87
N HIS A 50 -4.45 -12.21 -10.87
CA HIS A 50 -4.71 -11.89 -12.29
C HIS A 50 -6.14 -11.44 -12.58
N ARG A 51 -7.11 -11.79 -11.73
CA ARG A 51 -8.55 -11.48 -11.90
C ARG A 51 -8.92 -10.05 -11.48
N HIS A 52 -8.05 -9.36 -10.75
CA HIS A 52 -8.35 -8.00 -10.29
C HIS A 52 -8.33 -7.01 -11.44
N GLN A 53 -9.27 -6.05 -11.44
CA GLN A 53 -9.29 -4.96 -12.40
C GLN A 53 -8.02 -4.13 -12.34
N THR A 54 -7.53 -3.86 -11.14
CA THR A 54 -6.27 -3.11 -10.91
C THR A 54 -5.07 -3.80 -11.58
N THR A 55 -5.03 -5.14 -11.60
CA THR A 55 -3.96 -5.89 -12.30
C THR A 55 -3.98 -5.60 -13.80
N GLU A 56 -5.15 -5.62 -14.42
CA GLU A 56 -5.32 -5.29 -15.86
C GLU A 56 -4.92 -3.83 -16.12
N ASN A 57 -5.36 -2.92 -15.27
CA ASN A 57 -5.11 -1.48 -15.38
C ASN A 57 -3.61 -1.17 -15.33
N ILE A 58 -2.89 -1.66 -14.31
CA ILE A 58 -1.44 -1.42 -14.14
C ILE A 58 -0.66 -1.98 -15.32
N ARG A 59 -1.02 -3.15 -15.84
CA ARG A 59 -0.38 -3.74 -17.01
C ARG A 59 -0.58 -2.90 -18.28
N ALA A 60 -1.72 -2.24 -18.40
CA ALA A 60 -2.03 -1.38 -19.54
C ALA A 60 -1.39 0.01 -19.42
N ALA A 61 -1.52 0.66 -18.25
CA ALA A 61 -1.04 2.02 -18.03
C ALA A 61 0.46 2.11 -17.69
N SER A 62 1.06 1.01 -17.19
CA SER A 62 2.44 0.97 -16.68
C SER A 62 2.70 1.99 -15.56
N ALA A 63 1.66 2.38 -14.84
CA ALA A 63 1.71 3.34 -13.74
C ALA A 63 0.65 3.02 -12.68
N PHE A 64 0.94 3.40 -11.44
CA PHE A 64 0.02 3.25 -10.30
C PHE A 64 0.42 4.19 -9.16
N THR A 65 -0.48 4.40 -8.23
CA THR A 65 -0.13 4.98 -6.93
C THR A 65 -0.27 3.94 -5.82
N VAL A 66 0.49 4.13 -4.76
CA VAL A 66 0.41 3.34 -3.53
C VAL A 66 0.20 4.28 -2.37
N SER A 67 -0.93 4.18 -1.70
CA SER A 67 -1.17 4.89 -0.45
C SER A 67 -1.10 3.94 0.73
N MET A 68 -0.75 4.45 1.91
CA MET A 68 -0.80 3.67 3.14
C MET A 68 -2.15 3.86 3.82
N ALA A 69 -2.84 2.74 4.10
CA ALA A 69 -4.03 2.79 4.94
C ALA A 69 -3.65 3.18 6.38
N THR A 70 -4.46 4.02 6.99
CA THR A 70 -4.26 4.56 8.33
C THR A 70 -5.42 4.21 9.24
N VAL A 71 -5.29 4.48 10.53
CA VAL A 71 -6.42 4.33 11.48
C VAL A 71 -7.63 5.16 11.02
N GLY A 72 -7.39 6.36 10.46
CA GLY A 72 -8.46 7.27 10.00
C GLY A 72 -9.12 6.87 8.69
N THR A 73 -8.49 6.03 7.86
CA THR A 73 -8.99 5.57 6.56
C THR A 73 -9.24 4.07 6.51
N MET A 74 -9.32 3.41 7.68
CA MET A 74 -9.37 1.95 7.80
C MET A 74 -10.63 1.36 7.15
N ALA A 75 -11.80 1.94 7.40
CA ALA A 75 -13.07 1.40 6.92
C ALA A 75 -13.20 1.49 5.39
N GLU A 76 -12.78 2.61 4.80
CA GLU A 76 -12.79 2.84 3.37
C GLU A 76 -11.76 1.94 2.66
N SER A 77 -10.58 1.77 3.28
CA SER A 77 -9.54 0.86 2.78
C SER A 77 -10.03 -0.60 2.80
N ASP A 78 -10.66 -1.03 3.89
CA ASP A 78 -11.26 -2.38 3.99
C ASP A 78 -12.33 -2.60 2.89
N TYR A 79 -13.19 -1.60 2.68
CA TYR A 79 -14.18 -1.64 1.59
C TYR A 79 -13.52 -1.83 0.21
N PHE A 80 -12.41 -1.13 -0.09
CA PHE A 80 -11.66 -1.30 -1.34
C PHE A 80 -11.06 -2.71 -1.50
N GLY A 81 -10.76 -3.37 -0.39
CA GLY A 81 -10.31 -4.76 -0.37
C GLY A 81 -11.42 -5.79 -0.58
N CYS A 82 -12.63 -5.47 -0.14
CA CYS A 82 -13.79 -6.37 -0.20
C CYS A 82 -14.58 -6.28 -1.50
N VAL A 83 -14.53 -5.13 -2.20
CA VAL A 83 -15.41 -4.85 -3.35
C VAL A 83 -14.59 -4.60 -4.61
N SER A 84 -14.89 -5.36 -5.67
CA SER A 84 -14.28 -5.15 -6.99
C SER A 84 -14.97 -3.98 -7.71
N GLU A 85 -14.18 -3.17 -8.42
CA GLU A 85 -14.71 -2.13 -9.32
C GLU A 85 -15.66 -2.71 -10.38
N LYS A 86 -15.44 -3.94 -10.82
CA LYS A 86 -16.34 -4.67 -11.74
C LYS A 86 -17.74 -4.88 -11.14
N ALA A 87 -17.85 -4.98 -9.82
CA ALA A 87 -19.10 -5.19 -9.11
C ALA A 87 -19.74 -3.88 -8.63
N ALA A 88 -18.95 -2.85 -8.34
CA ALA A 88 -19.42 -1.56 -7.83
C ALA A 88 -18.58 -0.44 -8.46
N ALA A 89 -18.98 -0.01 -9.66
CA ALA A 89 -18.31 1.07 -10.36
C ALA A 89 -18.36 2.38 -9.56
N GLY A 90 -17.22 3.08 -9.50
CA GLY A 90 -17.09 4.34 -8.76
C GLY A 90 -16.97 4.15 -7.25
N LYS A 91 -16.47 3.01 -6.79
CA LYS A 91 -16.35 2.66 -5.36
C LYS A 91 -15.57 3.68 -4.52
N ILE A 92 -14.61 4.42 -5.12
CA ILE A 92 -13.86 5.47 -4.42
C ILE A 92 -14.81 6.60 -4.02
N GLY A 93 -15.62 7.10 -4.96
CA GLY A 93 -16.63 8.14 -4.68
C GLY A 93 -17.77 7.66 -3.77
N HIS A 94 -18.05 6.34 -3.78
CA HIS A 94 -19.11 5.76 -2.93
C HIS A 94 -18.79 5.93 -1.43
N VAL A 95 -17.52 5.88 -1.04
CA VAL A 95 -17.09 6.11 0.35
C VAL A 95 -16.81 7.59 0.66
N GLY A 96 -17.11 8.50 -0.28
CA GLY A 96 -16.89 9.93 -0.13
C GLY A 96 -15.46 10.39 -0.37
N PHE A 97 -14.60 9.52 -0.95
CA PHE A 97 -13.23 9.87 -1.29
C PHE A 97 -13.14 10.51 -2.67
N HIS A 98 -12.12 11.34 -2.85
CA HIS A 98 -11.90 12.13 -4.06
C HIS A 98 -10.61 11.70 -4.76
N VAL A 99 -10.63 11.88 -6.08
CA VAL A 99 -9.51 11.52 -6.94
C VAL A 99 -9.02 12.75 -7.70
N VAL A 100 -7.72 12.94 -7.72
CA VAL A 100 -7.04 13.87 -8.63
C VAL A 100 -6.05 13.09 -9.50
N LYS A 101 -5.71 13.63 -10.66
CA LYS A 101 -4.67 13.04 -11.52
C LYS A 101 -3.29 13.35 -10.93
N SER A 102 -2.40 12.35 -10.90
CA SER A 102 -1.00 12.57 -10.57
C SER A 102 -0.34 13.50 -11.60
N GLU A 103 0.56 14.37 -11.14
CA GLU A 103 1.39 15.22 -12.00
C GLU A 103 2.63 14.47 -12.53
N HIS A 104 2.98 13.33 -11.94
CA HIS A 104 4.23 12.60 -12.22
C HIS A 104 4.02 11.30 -12.98
N VAL A 105 2.84 10.68 -12.86
CA VAL A 105 2.52 9.39 -13.48
C VAL A 105 1.07 9.35 -13.99
N GLU A 106 0.77 8.48 -14.92
CA GLU A 106 -0.59 8.27 -15.44
C GLU A 106 -1.40 7.38 -14.47
N ALA A 107 -1.64 7.90 -13.26
CA ALA A 107 -2.36 7.20 -12.21
C ALA A 107 -3.17 8.17 -11.33
N PRO A 108 -4.24 7.71 -10.67
CA PRO A 108 -5.03 8.52 -9.76
C PRO A 108 -4.34 8.65 -8.39
N VAL A 109 -4.48 9.82 -7.77
CA VAL A 109 -4.16 10.08 -6.35
C VAL A 109 -5.48 10.21 -5.61
N ILE A 110 -5.68 9.42 -4.55
CA ILE A 110 -6.83 9.52 -3.65
C ILE A 110 -6.43 10.50 -2.54
N THR A 111 -7.11 11.63 -2.47
CA THR A 111 -6.68 12.80 -1.68
C THR A 111 -6.81 12.62 -0.17
N GLU A 112 -7.61 11.67 0.29
CA GLU A 112 -7.83 11.39 1.72
C GLU A 112 -6.71 10.55 2.37
N TYR A 113 -5.81 9.99 1.56
CA TYR A 113 -4.64 9.31 2.10
C TYR A 113 -3.48 10.29 2.33
N PRO A 114 -2.99 10.44 3.57
CA PRO A 114 -1.98 11.44 3.90
C PRO A 114 -0.58 11.10 3.40
N LEU A 115 -0.34 9.87 2.93
CA LEU A 115 0.92 9.44 2.34
C LEU A 115 0.66 8.59 1.09
N THR A 116 1.15 9.04 -0.05
CA THR A 116 1.00 8.37 -1.35
C THR A 116 2.32 8.36 -2.12
N PHE A 117 2.68 7.21 -2.65
CA PHE A 117 3.81 7.02 -3.56
C PHE A 117 3.30 6.98 -5.00
N GLU A 118 3.87 7.79 -5.87
CA GLU A 118 3.56 7.82 -7.31
C GLU A 118 4.61 6.98 -8.03
N CYS A 119 4.18 5.94 -8.74
CA CYS A 119 5.06 4.89 -9.22
C CYS A 119 4.91 4.62 -10.72
N LYS A 120 6.06 4.40 -11.40
CA LYS A 120 6.15 3.81 -12.73
C LYS A 120 6.50 2.34 -12.63
N VAL A 121 5.83 1.49 -13.38
CA VAL A 121 6.16 0.06 -13.43
C VAL A 121 7.58 -0.11 -14.00
N SER A 122 8.47 -0.69 -13.23
CA SER A 122 9.83 -1.03 -13.64
C SER A 122 9.96 -2.50 -14.05
N LYS A 123 9.14 -3.38 -13.44
CA LYS A 123 9.15 -4.81 -13.74
C LYS A 123 7.80 -5.45 -13.45
N VAL A 124 7.40 -6.36 -14.34
CA VAL A 124 6.26 -7.26 -14.13
C VAL A 124 6.75 -8.69 -14.29
N THR A 125 6.50 -9.55 -13.32
CA THR A 125 6.86 -10.97 -13.38
C THR A 125 5.61 -11.81 -13.14
N GLN A 126 5.30 -12.71 -14.06
CA GLN A 126 4.22 -13.68 -13.85
C GLN A 126 4.70 -14.78 -12.90
N VAL A 127 3.91 -15.08 -11.89
CA VAL A 127 4.17 -16.11 -10.88
C VAL A 127 2.93 -16.99 -10.81
N GLY A 128 2.96 -18.14 -11.46
CA GLY A 128 1.76 -18.96 -11.70
C GLY A 128 0.77 -18.20 -12.57
N GLU A 129 -0.45 -17.98 -12.09
CA GLU A 129 -1.46 -17.17 -12.76
C GLU A 129 -1.37 -15.68 -12.40
N ASP A 130 -0.74 -15.35 -11.27
CA ASP A 130 -0.68 -14.02 -10.69
C ASP A 130 0.53 -13.21 -11.16
N PHE A 131 0.57 -11.93 -10.77
CA PHE A 131 1.62 -11.02 -11.18
C PHE A 131 2.30 -10.35 -9.99
N HIS A 132 3.64 -10.40 -9.98
CA HIS A 132 4.48 -9.56 -9.14
C HIS A 132 4.83 -8.29 -9.89
N PHE A 133 4.41 -7.16 -9.35
CA PHE A 133 4.73 -5.83 -9.84
C PHE A 133 5.86 -5.23 -9.02
N VAL A 134 6.78 -4.56 -9.70
CA VAL A 134 7.76 -3.66 -9.08
C VAL A 134 7.61 -2.30 -9.74
N GLY A 135 7.43 -1.27 -8.95
CA GLY A 135 7.34 0.12 -9.38
C GLY A 135 8.50 0.94 -8.83
N GLU A 136 9.09 1.77 -9.69
CA GLU A 136 9.98 2.85 -9.27
C GLU A 136 9.13 3.97 -8.66
N ILE A 137 9.46 4.37 -7.44
CA ILE A 137 8.87 5.53 -6.76
C ILE A 137 9.49 6.78 -7.37
N VAL A 138 8.71 7.51 -8.16
CA VAL A 138 9.16 8.73 -8.84
C VAL A 138 8.81 10.00 -8.07
N ASN A 139 7.81 9.92 -7.18
CA ASN A 139 7.46 11.00 -6.27
C ASN A 139 6.74 10.46 -5.02
N ILE A 140 6.78 11.22 -3.95
CA ILE A 140 6.06 10.95 -2.69
C ILE A 140 5.26 12.19 -2.33
N LEU A 141 3.96 12.02 -2.18
CA LEU A 141 3.05 13.03 -1.64
C LEU A 141 2.83 12.75 -0.16
N ALA A 142 3.05 13.74 0.67
CA ALA A 142 2.84 13.66 2.11
C ALA A 142 2.14 14.93 2.59
N ASP A 143 1.07 14.77 3.37
CA ASP A 143 0.40 15.88 4.02
C ASP A 143 1.29 16.50 5.09
N ASP A 144 1.25 17.82 5.23
CA ASP A 144 1.96 18.54 6.29
C ASP A 144 1.56 18.05 7.70
N SER A 145 0.33 17.57 7.85
CA SER A 145 -0.22 17.05 9.13
C SER A 145 0.53 15.84 9.66
N ILE A 146 1.15 15.03 8.79
CA ILE A 146 1.93 13.85 9.18
C ILE A 146 3.43 14.15 9.32
N LEU A 147 3.84 15.41 9.18
CA LEU A 147 5.26 15.77 9.28
C LEU A 147 5.63 16.27 10.67
N THR A 148 6.86 15.94 11.09
CA THR A 148 7.57 16.53 12.23
C THR A 148 8.95 16.94 11.74
N GLU A 149 9.27 18.23 11.82
CA GLU A 149 10.55 18.81 11.32
C GLU A 149 10.85 18.40 9.85
N GLY A 150 9.81 18.40 9.00
CA GLY A 150 9.91 18.07 7.57
C GLY A 150 10.13 16.57 7.28
N LYS A 151 9.96 15.69 8.26
CA LYS A 151 10.06 14.23 8.11
C LYS A 151 8.73 13.57 8.44
N ILE A 152 8.42 12.49 7.75
CA ILE A 152 7.22 11.69 8.04
C ILE A 152 7.32 11.15 9.47
N ASP A 153 6.31 11.48 10.27
CA ASP A 153 6.14 11.01 11.64
C ASP A 153 5.16 9.81 11.62
N PRO A 154 5.64 8.60 11.91
CA PRO A 154 4.79 7.41 11.87
C PRO A 154 3.65 7.43 12.89
N MET A 155 3.81 8.17 14.01
CA MET A 155 2.75 8.29 15.00
C MET A 155 1.62 9.22 14.52
N LYS A 156 1.96 10.28 13.76
CA LYS A 156 0.98 11.16 13.11
C LYS A 156 0.33 10.50 11.90
N LEU A 157 1.10 9.76 11.10
CA LEU A 157 0.58 8.97 9.98
C LEU A 157 -0.38 7.88 10.47
N ALA A 158 -0.11 7.29 11.64
CA ALA A 158 -0.89 6.21 12.25
C ALA A 158 -1.24 5.07 11.27
N PRO A 159 -0.24 4.49 10.57
CA PRO A 159 -0.50 3.42 9.60
C PRO A 159 -0.99 2.16 10.32
N ILE A 160 -1.79 1.35 9.61
CA ILE A 160 -2.27 0.07 10.12
C ILE A 160 -1.49 -1.10 9.53
N THR A 161 -1.38 -2.18 10.29
CA THR A 161 -0.86 -3.48 9.86
C THR A 161 -1.96 -4.52 9.88
N PHE A 162 -1.94 -5.45 8.92
CA PHE A 162 -2.90 -6.54 8.84
C PHE A 162 -2.45 -7.73 9.69
N ASP A 163 -3.32 -8.18 10.58
CA ASP A 163 -3.19 -9.43 11.33
C ASP A 163 -3.97 -10.55 10.61
N ALA A 164 -3.26 -11.33 9.82
CA ALA A 164 -3.84 -12.44 9.05
C ALA A 164 -4.33 -13.60 9.92
N VAL A 165 -3.88 -13.71 11.17
CA VAL A 165 -4.28 -14.79 12.09
C VAL A 165 -5.67 -14.55 12.66
N HIS A 166 -5.97 -13.30 13.02
CA HIS A 166 -7.23 -12.96 13.69
C HIS A 166 -8.17 -12.12 12.82
N GLY A 167 -7.76 -11.79 11.57
CA GLY A 167 -8.55 -10.94 10.67
C GLY A 167 -8.77 -9.55 11.25
N LYS A 168 -7.69 -8.89 11.70
CA LYS A 168 -7.75 -7.59 12.36
C LYS A 168 -6.77 -6.60 11.75
N TYR A 169 -7.05 -5.32 11.93
CA TYR A 169 -6.09 -4.24 11.70
C TYR A 169 -5.54 -3.76 13.05
N LEU A 170 -4.23 -3.55 13.11
CA LEU A 170 -3.55 -3.09 14.32
C LEU A 170 -2.75 -1.82 13.97
N PRO A 171 -2.74 -0.78 14.82
CA PRO A 171 -1.87 0.37 14.62
C PRO A 171 -0.43 0.02 14.99
N LEU A 172 0.54 0.84 14.54
CA LEU A 172 1.89 0.80 15.08
C LEU A 172 1.89 1.33 16.53
N GLY A 173 2.75 0.73 17.37
CA GLY A 173 3.01 1.20 18.72
C GLY A 173 4.10 2.28 18.77
N GLU A 174 4.40 2.74 20.00
CA GLU A 174 5.48 3.68 20.27
C GLU A 174 6.87 3.10 19.93
N ALA A 175 7.85 3.98 19.73
CA ALA A 175 9.24 3.59 19.52
C ALA A 175 9.79 2.88 20.77
N VAL A 176 10.40 1.72 20.59
CA VAL A 176 10.96 0.89 21.68
C VAL A 176 12.48 0.95 21.77
N GLY A 177 13.15 1.63 20.81
CA GLY A 177 14.61 1.73 20.77
C GLY A 177 15.10 2.51 19.56
N LYS A 178 16.41 2.72 19.51
CA LYS A 178 17.08 3.43 18.43
C LYS A 178 17.72 2.45 17.46
N ALA A 179 17.28 2.46 16.20
CA ALA A 179 17.88 1.66 15.16
C ALA A 179 19.39 1.97 15.03
N TRP A 180 20.20 0.94 14.77
CA TRP A 180 21.68 0.97 14.72
C TRP A 180 22.36 1.51 15.99
N GLY A 181 21.60 1.66 17.07
CA GLY A 181 22.09 2.12 18.38
C GLY A 181 22.13 1.01 19.40
N GLU A 182 21.01 0.28 19.55
CA GLU A 182 20.84 -0.70 20.65
C GLU A 182 21.84 -1.88 20.59
N GLY A 183 22.25 -2.29 19.39
CA GLY A 183 23.22 -3.38 19.21
C GLY A 183 24.67 -3.01 19.58
N ARG A 184 24.95 -1.74 19.89
CA ARG A 184 26.34 -1.31 20.22
C ARG A 184 26.87 -1.95 21.48
N ILE A 185 26.02 -2.40 22.38
CA ILE A 185 26.42 -3.12 23.59
C ILE A 185 27.19 -4.43 23.29
N PHE A 186 27.02 -4.99 22.09
CA PHE A 186 27.71 -6.21 21.65
C PHE A 186 28.94 -5.93 20.76
N MET A 187 29.20 -4.67 20.41
CA MET A 187 30.41 -4.26 19.66
C MET A 187 31.55 -4.09 20.65
N LYS A 188 32.58 -4.92 20.49
CA LYS A 188 33.85 -4.83 21.27
C LYS A 188 34.85 -3.95 20.53
#